data_e804dfbe0f2f44f8921b10fc01b6c1e6
#
_entry.id   e804dfbe0f2f44f8921b10fc01b6c1e6
#
_cell.length_a   1.000
_cell.length_b   1.000
_cell.length_c   1.000
_cell.angle_alpha   90.00
_cell.angle_beta   90.00
_cell.angle_gamma   90.00
#
_symmetry.space_group_name_H-M   'P 1'
#
loop_
_entity.id
_entity.type
_entity.pdbx_description
1 polymer ?
#
loop_
_entity_poly.entity_id
_entity_poly.type
_entity_poly.pdbx_seq_one_letter_code
_entity_poly.pdbx_strand_id
1 'polypeptide(L)'
;GRTVVNHLNQVFVDAVRATGGNNQYRFLMVCPYAANSTEPALAALEIPDDDRLIVSVHAYIPYGFALQNPGSDKWLASKPGCTSDIDTLAEVLDRLFISKGQAVIIGECGAMNRDNEEYRAQWAEYYFAKFKAIGIPCFWWDNGAFLSGETFGLFDRQLSQVRYPVLLEGMMKGASGETAAGSSAA
;
A
#
# COMPACT_ATOMS: atom_id res chain seq x y z
N GLY A 1 7.78 -14.59 -16.41
CA GLY A 1 7.94 -13.63 -15.30
C GLY A 1 7.39 -14.17 -13.98
N ARG A 2 6.08 -14.46 -13.89
CA ARG A 2 5.41 -14.86 -12.62
C ARG A 2 5.99 -16.14 -12.02
N THR A 3 6.14 -17.20 -12.80
CA THR A 3 6.74 -18.48 -12.37
C THR A 3 8.17 -18.31 -11.85
N VAL A 4 8.95 -17.43 -12.48
CA VAL A 4 10.32 -17.14 -12.02
C VAL A 4 10.31 -16.46 -10.66
N VAL A 5 9.39 -15.51 -10.42
CA VAL A 5 9.29 -14.82 -9.12
C VAL A 5 8.83 -15.80 -8.04
N ASN A 6 7.85 -16.66 -8.31
CA ASN A 6 7.46 -17.71 -7.36
C ASN A 6 8.64 -18.62 -6.98
N HIS A 7 9.42 -19.05 -7.98
CA HIS A 7 10.63 -19.83 -7.71
C HIS A 7 11.67 -19.04 -6.88
N LEU A 8 11.88 -17.77 -7.19
CA LEU A 8 12.80 -16.92 -6.41
C LEU A 8 12.32 -16.69 -4.97
N ASN A 9 11.02 -16.54 -4.75
CA ASN A 9 10.43 -16.47 -3.42
C ASN A 9 10.73 -17.76 -2.62
N GLN A 10 10.56 -18.93 -3.24
CA GLN A 10 10.87 -20.20 -2.60
C GLN A 10 12.37 -20.31 -2.24
N VAL A 11 13.24 -20.05 -3.21
CA VAL A 11 14.71 -20.08 -2.99
C VAL A 11 15.14 -19.10 -1.89
N PHE A 12 14.55 -17.91 -1.84
CA PHE A 12 14.82 -16.92 -0.81
C PHE A 12 14.44 -17.43 0.58
N VAL A 13 13.22 -17.97 0.73
CA VAL A 13 12.75 -18.50 2.02
C VAL A 13 13.63 -19.66 2.48
N ASP A 14 13.90 -20.62 1.62
CA ASP A 14 14.74 -21.78 1.91
C ASP A 14 16.15 -21.34 2.34
N ALA A 15 16.76 -20.43 1.61
CA ALA A 15 18.09 -19.93 1.89
C ALA A 15 18.16 -19.23 3.27
N VAL A 16 17.18 -18.37 3.59
CA VAL A 16 17.14 -17.68 4.88
C VAL A 16 16.91 -18.68 6.01
N ARG A 17 15.98 -19.62 5.89
CA ARG A 17 15.69 -20.63 6.93
C ARG A 17 16.90 -21.54 7.17
N ALA A 18 17.64 -21.91 6.12
CA ALA A 18 18.84 -22.74 6.22
C ALA A 18 19.98 -22.10 7.04
N THR A 19 20.01 -20.78 7.17
CA THR A 19 21.02 -20.11 8.00
C THR A 19 20.84 -20.35 9.52
N GLY A 20 19.67 -20.82 9.94
CA GLY A 20 19.38 -21.14 11.35
C GLY A 20 19.31 -19.94 12.28
N GLY A 21 19.48 -20.17 13.58
CA GLY A 21 19.43 -19.14 14.61
C GLY A 21 18.09 -18.37 14.58
N ASN A 22 18.14 -17.05 14.74
CA ASN A 22 16.94 -16.19 14.72
C ASN A 22 16.24 -16.15 13.36
N ASN A 23 16.91 -16.54 12.29
CA ASN A 23 16.31 -16.57 10.97
C ASN A 23 15.24 -17.66 10.80
N GLN A 24 15.22 -18.65 11.67
CA GLN A 24 14.13 -19.64 11.75
C GLN A 24 12.80 -19.02 12.21
N TYR A 25 12.85 -17.90 12.93
CA TYR A 25 11.67 -17.24 13.52
C TYR A 25 11.36 -15.87 12.90
N ARG A 26 12.22 -15.39 12.00
CA ARG A 26 12.05 -14.08 11.36
C ARG A 26 10.87 -14.11 10.40
N PHE A 27 10.02 -13.08 10.45
CA PHE A 27 9.06 -12.84 9.38
C PHE A 27 9.81 -12.45 8.11
N LEU A 28 9.42 -13.05 6.98
CA LEU A 28 9.96 -12.75 5.67
C LEU A 28 8.86 -12.20 4.78
N MET A 29 9.20 -11.27 3.90
CA MET A 29 8.28 -10.73 2.92
C MET A 29 8.52 -11.34 1.55
N VAL A 30 7.42 -11.79 0.92
CA VAL A 30 7.39 -12.27 -0.45
C VAL A 30 6.46 -11.40 -1.28
N CYS A 31 6.71 -11.28 -2.56
CA CYS A 31 5.89 -10.43 -3.42
C CYS A 31 5.45 -11.15 -4.69
N PRO A 32 4.30 -10.76 -5.27
CA PRO A 32 3.93 -11.15 -6.61
C PRO A 32 4.89 -10.56 -7.64
N TYR A 33 4.77 -10.97 -8.90
CA TYR A 33 5.57 -10.41 -9.99
C TYR A 33 5.47 -8.87 -10.02
N ALA A 34 6.63 -8.20 -9.95
CA ALA A 34 6.77 -6.74 -9.87
C ALA A 34 6.03 -6.09 -8.68
N ALA A 35 5.84 -6.82 -7.57
CA ALA A 35 5.02 -6.42 -6.43
C ALA A 35 3.60 -5.91 -6.81
N ASN A 36 3.10 -6.31 -7.96
CA ASN A 36 1.91 -5.78 -8.62
C ASN A 36 0.63 -6.19 -7.87
N SER A 37 -0.25 -5.23 -7.63
CA SER A 37 -1.50 -5.38 -6.89
C SER A 37 -2.72 -5.76 -7.76
N THR A 38 -2.55 -5.99 -9.07
CA THR A 38 -3.67 -6.44 -9.92
C THR A 38 -4.08 -7.88 -9.57
N GLU A 39 -5.37 -8.17 -9.62
CA GLU A 39 -5.89 -9.50 -9.28
C GLU A 39 -5.20 -10.64 -10.04
N PRO A 40 -4.93 -10.57 -11.37
CA PRO A 40 -4.20 -11.63 -12.05
C PRO A 40 -2.76 -11.84 -11.60
N ALA A 41 -2.11 -10.82 -11.03
CA ALA A 41 -0.77 -10.95 -10.46
C ALA A 41 -0.83 -11.57 -9.06
N LEU A 42 -1.79 -11.15 -8.26
CA LEU A 42 -2.04 -11.67 -6.91
C LEU A 42 -2.47 -13.14 -6.93
N ALA A 43 -3.41 -13.49 -7.81
CA ALA A 43 -3.90 -14.86 -7.95
C ALA A 43 -2.85 -15.85 -8.48
N ALA A 44 -1.81 -15.34 -9.16
CA ALA A 44 -0.71 -16.15 -9.67
C ALA A 44 0.46 -16.28 -8.68
N LEU A 45 0.39 -15.66 -7.50
CA LEU A 45 1.41 -15.81 -6.46
C LEU A 45 1.27 -17.17 -5.80
N GLU A 46 2.35 -17.96 -5.85
CA GLU A 46 2.51 -19.19 -5.09
C GLU A 46 3.34 -18.84 -3.84
N ILE A 47 2.69 -18.89 -2.68
CA ILE A 47 3.34 -18.58 -1.40
C ILE A 47 4.06 -19.83 -0.93
N PRO A 48 5.37 -19.76 -0.59
CA PRO A 48 6.08 -20.89 0.02
C PRO A 48 5.39 -21.41 1.29
N ASP A 49 5.52 -22.69 1.58
CA ASP A 49 4.97 -23.32 2.79
C ASP A 49 5.79 -22.92 4.02
N ASP A 50 5.46 -21.78 4.62
CA ASP A 50 6.11 -21.22 5.80
C ASP A 50 5.11 -20.30 6.54
N ASP A 51 4.93 -20.49 7.84
CA ASP A 51 3.93 -19.81 8.66
C ASP A 51 4.30 -18.36 9.06
N ARG A 52 5.49 -17.89 8.64
CA ARG A 52 6.02 -16.56 8.97
C ARG A 52 6.27 -15.71 7.74
N LEU A 53 5.39 -15.83 6.75
CA LEU A 53 5.45 -15.03 5.52
C LEU A 53 4.42 -13.91 5.53
N ILE A 54 4.83 -12.77 4.99
CA ILE A 54 3.99 -11.60 4.73
C ILE A 54 4.01 -11.33 3.23
N VAL A 55 2.85 -11.23 2.60
CA VAL A 55 2.76 -10.80 1.20
C VAL A 55 2.87 -9.28 1.15
N SER A 56 3.82 -8.77 0.38
CA SER A 56 4.01 -7.33 0.16
C SER A 56 3.61 -6.95 -1.26
N VAL A 57 2.74 -5.95 -1.40
CA VAL A 57 2.28 -5.42 -2.70
C VAL A 57 2.49 -3.91 -2.77
N HIS A 58 2.68 -3.40 -3.99
CA HIS A 58 2.76 -1.96 -4.27
C HIS A 58 1.48 -1.52 -4.97
N ALA A 59 0.80 -0.51 -4.44
CA ALA A 59 -0.52 -0.12 -4.91
C ALA A 59 -0.70 1.39 -5.01
N TYR A 60 -0.37 1.94 -6.17
CA TYR A 60 -0.54 3.36 -6.52
C TYR A 60 -1.87 3.55 -7.26
N ILE A 61 -2.97 3.54 -6.52
CA ILE A 61 -4.35 3.55 -7.04
C ILE A 61 -5.22 4.64 -6.41
N PRO A 62 -6.18 5.22 -7.18
CA PRO A 62 -6.35 5.05 -8.63
C PRO A 62 -5.12 5.56 -9.39
N TYR A 63 -4.65 4.82 -10.39
CA TYR A 63 -3.41 5.14 -11.10
C TYR A 63 -3.38 6.57 -11.66
N GLY A 64 -4.50 7.03 -12.22
CA GLY A 64 -4.63 8.37 -12.77
C GLY A 64 -4.43 9.51 -11.77
N PHE A 65 -4.68 9.28 -10.47
CA PHE A 65 -4.42 10.24 -9.40
C PHE A 65 -3.07 10.00 -8.73
N ALA A 66 -2.75 8.72 -8.45
CA ALA A 66 -1.61 8.37 -7.63
C ALA A 66 -0.26 8.50 -8.35
N LEU A 67 -0.14 7.97 -9.58
CA LEU A 67 1.17 7.82 -10.24
C LEU A 67 1.23 8.32 -11.68
N GLN A 68 0.14 8.30 -12.44
CA GLN A 68 0.16 8.69 -13.85
C GLN A 68 0.67 10.13 -14.05
N ASN A 69 1.52 10.35 -15.04
CA ASN A 69 2.01 11.70 -15.39
C ASN A 69 1.92 11.95 -16.91
N PRO A 70 1.14 12.96 -17.39
CA PRO A 70 0.24 13.80 -16.59
C PRO A 70 -0.95 13.02 -16.01
N GLY A 71 -1.40 13.40 -14.81
CA GLY A 71 -2.49 12.74 -14.10
C GLY A 71 -3.49 13.74 -13.51
N SER A 72 -4.48 13.21 -12.78
CA SER A 72 -5.47 14.03 -12.08
C SER A 72 -4.85 14.69 -10.84
N ASP A 73 -5.14 15.96 -10.64
CA ASP A 73 -4.81 16.72 -9.45
C ASP A 73 -5.91 16.63 -8.37
N LYS A 74 -7.08 16.02 -8.69
CA LYS A 74 -8.26 15.98 -7.83
C LYS A 74 -8.70 14.56 -7.51
N TRP A 75 -9.01 14.34 -6.25
CA TRP A 75 -9.63 13.13 -5.76
C TRP A 75 -10.64 13.46 -4.67
N LEU A 76 -11.83 12.86 -4.72
CA LEU A 76 -12.90 13.06 -3.73
C LEU A 76 -13.60 11.74 -3.50
N ALA A 77 -13.70 11.29 -2.25
CA ALA A 77 -14.43 10.07 -1.89
C ALA A 77 -15.92 10.12 -2.29
N SER A 78 -16.52 11.31 -2.26
CA SER A 78 -17.92 11.51 -2.65
C SER A 78 -18.18 11.46 -4.15
N LYS A 79 -17.12 11.53 -4.97
CA LYS A 79 -17.27 11.46 -6.44
C LYS A 79 -17.39 10.01 -6.88
N PRO A 80 -18.45 9.63 -7.64
CA PRO A 80 -18.60 8.28 -8.14
C PRO A 80 -17.37 7.76 -8.86
N GLY A 81 -16.94 6.55 -8.53
CA GLY A 81 -15.80 5.86 -9.13
C GLY A 81 -14.41 6.25 -8.59
N CYS A 82 -14.28 7.30 -7.76
CA CYS A 82 -12.98 7.66 -7.20
C CYS A 82 -12.43 6.64 -6.19
N THR A 83 -13.30 5.93 -5.49
CA THR A 83 -12.92 4.92 -4.48
C THR A 83 -12.82 3.51 -5.05
N SER A 84 -13.38 3.25 -6.23
CA SER A 84 -13.60 1.90 -6.77
C SER A 84 -12.34 1.04 -6.83
N ASP A 85 -11.20 1.62 -7.26
CA ASP A 85 -9.96 0.86 -7.37
C ASP A 85 -9.44 0.43 -5.99
N ILE A 86 -9.59 1.30 -4.98
CA ILE A 86 -9.19 1.02 -3.59
C ILE A 86 -10.10 -0.04 -2.99
N ASP A 87 -11.41 0.11 -3.19
CA ASP A 87 -12.41 -0.82 -2.69
C ASP A 87 -12.23 -2.21 -3.30
N THR A 88 -12.07 -2.28 -4.62
CA THR A 88 -11.82 -3.53 -5.34
C THR A 88 -10.54 -4.21 -4.87
N LEU A 89 -9.44 -3.47 -4.70
CA LEU A 89 -8.20 -4.06 -4.21
C LEU A 89 -8.36 -4.62 -2.79
N ALA A 90 -9.05 -3.90 -1.90
CA ALA A 90 -9.30 -4.37 -0.54
C ALA A 90 -10.09 -5.69 -0.55
N GLU A 91 -11.14 -5.80 -1.36
CA GLU A 91 -11.93 -7.02 -1.52
C GLU A 91 -11.09 -8.18 -2.09
N VAL A 92 -10.24 -7.92 -3.07
CA VAL A 92 -9.37 -8.93 -3.68
C VAL A 92 -8.33 -9.43 -2.67
N LEU A 93 -7.69 -8.53 -1.91
CA LEU A 93 -6.71 -8.90 -0.89
C LEU A 93 -7.34 -9.68 0.26
N ASP A 94 -8.53 -9.28 0.71
CA ASP A 94 -9.26 -10.04 1.71
C ASP A 94 -9.57 -11.46 1.22
N ARG A 95 -10.18 -11.58 0.07
CA ARG A 95 -10.58 -12.87 -0.52
C ARG A 95 -9.40 -13.80 -0.82
N LEU A 96 -8.30 -13.26 -1.34
CA LEU A 96 -7.16 -14.10 -1.74
C LEU A 96 -6.25 -14.48 -0.58
N PHE A 97 -6.13 -13.62 0.44
CA PHE A 97 -5.13 -13.74 1.49
C PHE A 97 -5.69 -13.63 2.91
N ILE A 98 -6.27 -12.48 3.31
CA ILE A 98 -6.61 -12.18 4.70
C ILE A 98 -7.62 -13.19 5.26
N SER A 99 -8.72 -13.46 4.54
CA SER A 99 -9.73 -14.45 4.95
C SER A 99 -9.20 -15.88 5.03
N LYS A 100 -7.99 -16.14 4.49
CA LYS A 100 -7.29 -17.42 4.58
C LYS A 100 -6.19 -17.42 5.66
N GLY A 101 -6.08 -16.35 6.45
CA GLY A 101 -5.06 -16.21 7.50
C GLY A 101 -3.67 -15.76 7.01
N GLN A 102 -3.53 -15.41 5.72
CA GLN A 102 -2.27 -14.93 5.18
C GLN A 102 -2.09 -13.43 5.43
N ALA A 103 -1.02 -13.05 6.12
CA ALA A 103 -0.68 -11.65 6.37
C ALA A 103 -0.28 -10.92 5.07
N VAL A 104 -0.77 -9.68 4.92
CA VAL A 104 -0.49 -8.80 3.78
C VAL A 104 -0.10 -7.41 4.27
N ILE A 105 0.79 -6.75 3.54
CA ILE A 105 1.05 -5.32 3.68
C ILE A 105 0.95 -4.62 2.31
N ILE A 106 0.55 -3.36 2.31
CA ILE A 106 0.81 -2.47 1.18
C ILE A 106 2.21 -1.89 1.42
N GLY A 107 3.23 -2.52 0.83
CA GLY A 107 4.65 -2.17 1.03
C GLY A 107 5.02 -0.82 0.42
N GLU A 108 4.28 -0.39 -0.60
CA GLU A 108 4.37 0.96 -1.16
C GLU A 108 3.00 1.46 -1.61
N CYS A 109 2.70 2.70 -1.23
CA CYS A 109 1.60 3.48 -1.75
C CYS A 109 1.95 4.96 -1.73
N GLY A 110 1.17 5.79 -2.42
CA GLY A 110 1.36 7.22 -2.44
C GLY A 110 0.54 7.89 -3.52
N ALA A 111 0.54 9.21 -3.49
CA ALA A 111 0.03 10.06 -4.57
C ALA A 111 1.03 11.19 -4.83
N MET A 112 1.43 11.37 -6.10
CA MET A 112 2.38 12.41 -6.49
C MET A 112 1.84 13.79 -6.18
N ASN A 113 2.72 14.69 -5.75
CA ASN A 113 2.38 16.09 -5.55
C ASN A 113 2.11 16.77 -6.89
N ARG A 114 0.98 17.47 -6.96
CA ARG A 114 0.52 18.31 -8.08
C ARG A 114 -0.08 19.60 -7.55
N ASP A 115 0.57 20.17 -6.48
CA ASP A 115 0.05 21.31 -5.72
C ASP A 115 -1.37 21.08 -5.17
N ASN A 116 -1.61 19.85 -4.69
CA ASN A 116 -2.92 19.31 -4.37
C ASN A 116 -2.94 18.60 -3.00
N GLU A 117 -2.25 19.14 -2.00
CA GLU A 117 -2.07 18.49 -0.68
C GLU A 117 -3.40 18.06 -0.05
N GLU A 118 -4.43 18.90 -0.10
CA GLU A 118 -5.76 18.61 0.45
C GLU A 118 -6.41 17.37 -0.18
N TYR A 119 -6.30 17.20 -1.50
CA TYR A 119 -6.81 16.02 -2.16
C TYR A 119 -5.99 14.77 -1.86
N ARG A 120 -4.67 14.93 -1.70
CA ARG A 120 -3.78 13.84 -1.27
C ARG A 120 -4.10 13.40 0.15
N ALA A 121 -4.41 14.34 1.06
CA ALA A 121 -4.81 14.07 2.43
C ALA A 121 -6.14 13.29 2.50
N GLN A 122 -7.16 13.73 1.77
CA GLN A 122 -8.45 13.03 1.70
C GLN A 122 -8.30 11.62 1.12
N TRP A 123 -7.49 11.48 0.07
CA TRP A 123 -7.16 10.18 -0.50
C TRP A 123 -6.45 9.29 0.52
N ALA A 124 -5.45 9.81 1.21
CA ALA A 124 -4.67 9.06 2.19
C ALA A 124 -5.54 8.62 3.38
N GLU A 125 -6.41 9.49 3.91
CA GLU A 125 -7.34 9.14 4.97
C GLU A 125 -8.22 7.95 4.56
N TYR A 126 -8.84 8.02 3.38
CA TYR A 126 -9.69 6.94 2.87
C TYR A 126 -8.90 5.66 2.62
N TYR A 127 -7.74 5.76 1.95
CA TYR A 127 -6.89 4.64 1.58
C TYR A 127 -6.41 3.87 2.81
N PHE A 128 -5.81 4.58 3.76
CA PHE A 128 -5.28 3.97 4.98
C PHE A 128 -6.39 3.37 5.85
N ALA A 129 -7.54 4.04 5.96
CA ALA A 129 -8.68 3.54 6.70
C ALA A 129 -9.26 2.25 6.08
N LYS A 130 -9.39 2.20 4.76
CA LYS A 130 -9.93 1.04 4.05
C LYS A 130 -9.08 -0.21 4.30
N PHE A 131 -7.76 -0.11 4.15
CA PHE A 131 -6.87 -1.23 4.39
C PHE A 131 -6.71 -1.57 5.88
N LYS A 132 -6.72 -0.56 6.75
CA LYS A 132 -6.75 -0.76 8.21
C LYS A 132 -7.95 -1.59 8.65
N ALA A 133 -9.13 -1.35 8.07
CA ALA A 133 -10.36 -2.07 8.41
C ALA A 133 -10.27 -3.60 8.19
N ILE A 134 -9.40 -4.05 7.28
CA ILE A 134 -9.13 -5.47 7.02
C ILE A 134 -7.77 -5.93 7.55
N GLY A 135 -7.13 -5.14 8.43
CA GLY A 135 -5.88 -5.50 9.12
C GLY A 135 -4.61 -5.37 8.25
N ILE A 136 -4.66 -4.64 7.14
CA ILE A 136 -3.51 -4.44 6.25
C ILE A 136 -2.84 -3.10 6.56
N PRO A 137 -1.59 -3.06 7.06
CA PRO A 137 -0.82 -1.83 7.19
C PRO A 137 -0.32 -1.33 5.84
N CYS A 138 -0.27 0.00 5.68
CA CYS A 138 0.19 0.67 4.46
C CYS A 138 1.44 1.50 4.74
N PHE A 139 2.36 1.52 3.78
CA PHE A 139 3.60 2.28 3.85
C PHE A 139 3.66 3.31 2.72
N TRP A 140 3.78 4.58 3.12
CA TRP A 140 3.96 5.67 2.17
C TRP A 140 5.34 5.62 1.53
N TRP A 141 5.40 5.72 0.21
CA TRP A 141 6.65 5.83 -0.54
C TRP A 141 7.21 7.26 -0.45
N ASP A 142 8.05 7.54 0.54
CA ASP A 142 8.73 8.82 0.69
C ASP A 142 10.11 8.79 0.06
N ASN A 143 10.19 9.15 -1.22
CA ASN A 143 11.46 9.20 -1.98
C ASN A 143 12.24 10.50 -1.81
N GLY A 144 11.76 11.45 -1.01
CA GLY A 144 12.39 12.75 -0.79
C GLY A 144 12.33 13.70 -2.00
N ALA A 145 11.62 13.36 -3.06
CA ALA A 145 11.44 14.22 -4.22
C ALA A 145 10.22 15.14 -4.06
N PHE A 146 10.42 16.47 -4.23
CA PHE A 146 9.38 17.48 -4.01
C PHE A 146 9.05 18.31 -5.25
N LEU A 147 10.01 18.48 -6.19
CA LEU A 147 9.91 19.48 -7.26
C LEU A 147 9.81 18.88 -8.66
N SER A 148 10.36 17.71 -8.87
CA SER A 148 10.41 17.09 -10.20
C SER A 148 10.45 15.57 -10.13
N GLY A 149 10.09 14.91 -11.22
CA GLY A 149 9.99 13.46 -11.30
C GLY A 149 8.77 12.92 -10.55
N GLU A 150 8.94 11.80 -9.89
CA GLU A 150 7.93 11.19 -9.03
C GLU A 150 7.96 11.85 -7.65
N THR A 151 7.13 12.87 -7.45
CA THR A 151 7.14 13.77 -6.28
C THR A 151 6.35 13.17 -5.09
N PHE A 152 6.86 12.12 -4.48
CA PHE A 152 6.27 11.45 -3.32
C PHE A 152 6.84 11.91 -1.98
N GLY A 153 7.83 12.83 -1.97
CA GLY A 153 8.45 13.31 -0.75
C GLY A 153 7.44 13.80 0.27
N LEU A 154 7.60 13.40 1.53
CA LEU A 154 6.80 13.80 2.68
C LEU A 154 7.65 14.49 3.74
N PHE A 155 8.81 13.91 4.05
CA PHE A 155 9.76 14.44 5.03
C PHE A 155 10.95 15.09 4.36
N ASP A 156 11.15 16.37 4.62
CA ASP A 156 12.40 17.06 4.28
C ASP A 156 13.48 16.69 5.32
N ARG A 157 14.33 15.74 4.95
CA ARG A 157 15.38 15.22 5.85
C ARG A 157 16.51 16.21 6.10
N GLN A 158 16.72 17.17 5.18
CA GLN A 158 17.74 18.20 5.36
C GLN A 158 17.29 19.25 6.39
N LEU A 159 16.03 19.60 6.37
CA LEU A 159 15.45 20.57 7.28
C LEU A 159 14.82 19.92 8.53
N SER A 160 14.78 18.57 8.61
CA SER A 160 14.13 17.81 9.68
C SER A 160 12.66 18.22 9.88
N GLN A 161 11.92 18.39 8.80
CA GLN A 161 10.53 18.87 8.79
C GLN A 161 9.60 17.98 7.99
N VAL A 162 8.33 17.97 8.40
CA VAL A 162 7.24 17.48 7.56
C VAL A 162 6.93 18.52 6.49
N ARG A 163 7.08 18.17 5.23
CA ARG A 163 6.82 19.08 4.11
C ARG A 163 5.33 19.28 3.84
N TYR A 164 4.55 18.22 4.07
CA TYR A 164 3.11 18.17 3.81
C TYR A 164 2.36 17.72 5.09
N PRO A 165 2.13 18.62 6.05
CA PRO A 165 1.53 18.27 7.34
C PRO A 165 0.06 17.84 7.23
N VAL A 166 -0.72 18.42 6.29
CA VAL A 166 -2.13 18.06 6.09
C VAL A 166 -2.23 16.64 5.51
N LEU A 167 -1.33 16.27 4.59
CA LEU A 167 -1.22 14.90 4.08
C LEU A 167 -0.90 13.91 5.20
N LEU A 168 0.09 14.23 6.06
CA LEU A 168 0.45 13.36 7.19
C LEU A 168 -0.74 13.19 8.15
N GLU A 169 -1.48 14.26 8.44
CA GLU A 169 -2.68 14.19 9.28
C GLU A 169 -3.73 13.23 8.67
N GLY A 170 -4.00 13.33 7.36
CA GLY A 170 -4.89 12.41 6.66
C GLY A 170 -4.45 10.95 6.75
N MET A 171 -3.15 10.68 6.56
CA MET A 171 -2.58 9.34 6.74
C MET A 171 -2.79 8.81 8.16
N MET A 172 -2.53 9.63 9.18
CA MET A 172 -2.64 9.24 10.58
C MET A 172 -4.09 8.99 11.01
N LYS A 173 -5.03 9.81 10.54
CA LYS A 173 -6.48 9.58 10.75
C LYS A 173 -6.91 8.23 10.16
N GLY A 174 -6.57 7.97 8.91
CA GLY A 174 -6.87 6.69 8.28
C GLY A 174 -6.23 5.51 9.01
N ALA A 175 -4.98 5.61 9.39
CA ALA A 175 -4.24 4.56 10.08
C ALA A 175 -4.75 4.29 11.52
N SER A 176 -5.28 5.31 12.22
CA SER A 176 -5.88 5.13 13.55
C SER A 176 -7.24 4.41 13.51
N GLY A 177 -7.90 4.43 12.35
CA GLY A 177 -9.28 3.98 12.21
C GLY A 177 -10.32 5.01 12.69
N GLU A 178 -9.88 6.22 13.02
CA GLU A 178 -10.74 7.37 13.37
C GLU A 178 -11.32 8.04 12.10
N THR A 179 -11.79 7.26 11.15
CA THR A 179 -12.55 7.84 10.05
C THR A 179 -13.84 8.42 10.59
N ALA A 180 -14.29 9.51 10.02
CA ALA A 180 -15.57 10.13 10.35
C ALA A 180 -16.72 9.11 10.21
N ALA A 181 -16.84 8.24 11.19
CA ALA A 181 -18.04 7.49 11.49
C ALA A 181 -19.00 8.51 12.10
N GLY A 182 -19.89 9.07 11.28
CA GLY A 182 -20.94 9.87 11.86
C GLY A 182 -21.31 11.12 11.09
N SER A 183 -21.74 10.99 9.85
CA SER A 183 -22.85 11.81 9.40
C SER A 183 -23.93 10.90 8.74
N SER A 184 -24.32 9.90 9.51
CA SER A 184 -25.60 9.22 9.29
C SER A 184 -26.41 9.45 10.55
N ALA A 185 -27.20 10.51 10.59
CA ALA A 185 -28.46 10.58 11.34
C ALA A 185 -28.87 12.04 11.51
N ALA A 186 -29.77 12.52 10.75
CA ALA A 186 -31.06 13.04 11.21
C ALA A 186 -31.83 13.53 9.98
#